data_629549a6eae685f6b88bbd303201891b
#
_entry.id   629549a6eae685f6b88bbd303201891b
#
_cell.length_a   1.000
_cell.length_b   1.000
_cell.length_c   1.000
_cell.angle_alpha   90.00
_cell.angle_beta   90.00
_cell.angle_gamma   90.00
#
_symmetry.space_group_name_H-M   'P 1'
#
loop_
_entity.id
_entity.type
_entity.pdbx_description
1 polymer ?
#
loop_
_entity_poly.entity_id
_entity_poly.type
_entity_poly.pdbx_seq_one_letter_code
_entity_poly.pdbx_strand_id
1 'polypeptide(L)'
;YIYLYGDMDMAKKLEWIDREYLDKFEYREVDSKIEEVKELESVKEANFEYPITEAQGEENATYLSWNTLVGGELDPVVSMGFHILEYVLIDAPGAYLTDALIDAGIGEDVFGGYANGISMPYFTVTSKNTNLDRKPEFLAVIEGTLRKLADEGIDKETIKAAINVFEFKAREADYGSYPKGLMYGLSSFDSWLY
;
A
#
# COMPACT_ATOMS: atom_id res chain seq x y z
N TYR A 1 -12.92 -7.06 -17.85
CA TYR A 1 -11.89 -8.12 -17.97
C TYR A 1 -12.38 -9.39 -17.29
N ILE A 2 -12.08 -10.56 -17.90
CA ILE A 2 -12.46 -11.87 -17.37
C ILE A 2 -11.22 -12.72 -17.24
N TYR A 3 -10.96 -13.23 -16.04
CA TYR A 3 -9.85 -14.11 -15.75
C TYR A 3 -10.37 -15.47 -15.27
N LEU A 4 -9.86 -16.53 -15.86
CA LEU A 4 -10.22 -17.90 -15.49
C LEU A 4 -8.98 -18.67 -15.08
N TYR A 5 -9.03 -19.32 -13.93
CA TYR A 5 -7.95 -20.16 -13.42
C TYR A 5 -8.50 -21.47 -12.86
N GLY A 6 -7.87 -22.57 -13.18
CA GLY A 6 -8.19 -23.89 -12.68
C GLY A 6 -8.28 -24.96 -13.80
N ASP A 7 -8.50 -26.20 -13.39
CA ASP A 7 -8.73 -27.31 -14.33
C ASP A 7 -10.19 -27.27 -14.80
N MET A 8 -10.40 -26.70 -16.00
CA MET A 8 -11.73 -26.54 -16.58
C MET A 8 -11.70 -26.68 -18.12
N ASP A 9 -12.80 -27.09 -18.70
CA ASP A 9 -13.03 -27.04 -20.14
C ASP A 9 -13.22 -25.59 -20.57
N MET A 10 -12.15 -24.98 -21.06
CA MET A 10 -12.11 -23.56 -21.40
C MET A 10 -13.11 -23.21 -22.51
N ALA A 11 -13.27 -24.09 -23.52
CA ALA A 11 -14.21 -23.85 -24.61
C ALA A 11 -15.65 -23.75 -24.08
N LYS A 12 -16.07 -24.68 -23.24
CA LYS A 12 -17.41 -24.62 -22.64
C LYS A 12 -17.61 -23.41 -21.75
N LYS A 13 -16.54 -22.96 -21.04
CA LYS A 13 -16.63 -21.76 -20.21
C LYS A 13 -16.77 -20.49 -21.05
N LEU A 14 -16.02 -20.38 -22.13
CA LEU A 14 -16.14 -19.26 -23.07
C LEU A 14 -17.53 -19.24 -23.74
N GLU A 15 -18.02 -20.36 -24.24
CA GLU A 15 -19.38 -20.47 -24.80
C GLU A 15 -20.46 -20.07 -23.77
N TRP A 16 -20.29 -20.48 -22.50
CA TRP A 16 -21.23 -20.11 -21.46
C TRP A 16 -21.18 -18.61 -21.14
N ILE A 17 -19.98 -18.03 -21.04
CA ILE A 17 -19.80 -16.61 -20.79
C ILE A 17 -20.40 -15.78 -21.92
N ASP A 18 -20.15 -16.17 -23.16
CA ASP A 18 -20.68 -15.50 -24.32
C ASP A 18 -22.20 -15.49 -24.28
N ARG A 19 -22.82 -16.68 -24.24
CA ARG A 19 -24.30 -16.84 -24.26
C ARG A 19 -24.99 -16.17 -23.07
N GLU A 20 -24.44 -16.29 -21.84
CA GLU A 20 -25.14 -15.82 -20.64
C GLU A 20 -24.88 -14.33 -20.35
N TYR A 21 -23.78 -13.79 -20.81
CA TYR A 21 -23.38 -12.42 -20.51
C TYR A 21 -23.11 -11.57 -21.75
N LEU A 22 -22.16 -11.95 -22.62
CA LEU A 22 -21.64 -11.05 -23.64
C LEU A 22 -22.63 -10.85 -24.80
N ASP A 23 -23.32 -11.88 -25.22
CA ASP A 23 -24.33 -11.84 -26.33
C ASP A 23 -25.51 -10.87 -26.02
N LYS A 24 -25.65 -10.43 -24.77
CA LYS A 24 -26.69 -9.49 -24.34
C LYS A 24 -26.27 -8.01 -24.47
N PHE A 25 -25.04 -7.76 -24.89
CA PHE A 25 -24.49 -6.41 -24.98
C PHE A 25 -23.97 -6.18 -26.42
N GLU A 26 -24.27 -5.02 -26.94
CA GLU A 26 -23.59 -4.51 -28.12
C GLU A 26 -22.27 -3.81 -27.72
N TYR A 27 -21.29 -3.87 -28.63
CA TYR A 27 -20.05 -3.13 -28.42
C TYR A 27 -20.37 -1.63 -28.29
N ARG A 28 -19.83 -1.04 -27.28
CA ARG A 28 -19.77 0.42 -27.16
C ARG A 28 -18.41 0.83 -26.64
N GLU A 29 -17.89 1.92 -27.15
CA GLU A 29 -16.70 2.55 -26.61
C GLU A 29 -17.00 3.08 -25.21
N VAL A 30 -16.15 2.72 -24.25
CA VAL A 30 -16.25 3.19 -22.87
C VAL A 30 -14.99 3.99 -22.56
N ASP A 31 -15.17 5.28 -22.31
CA ASP A 31 -14.09 6.10 -21.76
C ASP A 31 -13.95 5.77 -20.28
N SER A 32 -12.95 4.97 -19.96
CA SER A 32 -12.59 4.58 -18.59
C SER A 32 -11.26 5.16 -18.15
N LYS A 33 -10.75 6.17 -18.89
CA LYS A 33 -9.50 6.84 -18.52
C LYS A 33 -9.65 7.52 -17.16
N ILE A 34 -8.78 7.15 -16.22
CA ILE A 34 -8.67 7.82 -14.94
C ILE A 34 -7.77 9.04 -15.14
N GLU A 35 -8.29 10.21 -14.81
CA GLU A 35 -7.48 11.43 -14.82
C GLU A 35 -6.48 11.39 -13.66
N GLU A 36 -5.22 11.72 -13.94
CA GLU A 36 -4.21 11.87 -12.91
C GLU A 36 -4.57 13.03 -11.99
N VAL A 37 -4.38 12.82 -10.69
CA VAL A 37 -4.50 13.90 -9.72
C VAL A 37 -3.40 14.92 -9.98
N LYS A 38 -3.76 16.17 -10.21
CA LYS A 38 -2.79 17.25 -10.33
C LYS A 38 -1.98 17.35 -9.04
N GLU A 39 -0.71 17.75 -9.19
CA GLU A 39 0.14 18.05 -8.04
C GLU A 39 -0.60 18.92 -7.03
N LEU A 40 -0.52 18.54 -5.78
CA LEU A 40 -1.14 19.31 -4.71
C LEU A 40 -0.32 20.59 -4.49
N GLU A 41 -0.94 21.76 -4.66
CA GLU A 41 -0.30 23.05 -4.44
C GLU A 41 0.16 23.27 -2.99
N SER A 42 -0.44 22.53 -2.07
CA SER A 42 -0.12 22.56 -0.64
C SER A 42 -0.54 21.27 0.06
N VAL A 43 0.02 21.04 1.23
CA VAL A 43 -0.42 19.95 2.11
C VAL A 43 -1.91 20.10 2.39
N LYS A 44 -2.66 19.04 2.20
CA LYS A 44 -4.08 18.96 2.56
C LYS A 44 -4.23 18.28 3.91
N GLU A 45 -5.05 18.88 4.75
CA GLU A 45 -5.40 18.31 6.05
C GLU A 45 -6.87 17.91 6.06
N ALA A 46 -7.16 16.75 6.63
CA ALA A 46 -8.51 16.26 6.82
C ALA A 46 -8.63 15.66 8.22
N ASN A 47 -9.75 15.92 8.87
CA ASN A 47 -10.08 15.36 10.17
C ASN A 47 -11.39 14.57 10.04
N PHE A 48 -11.39 13.36 10.55
CA PHE A 48 -12.52 12.46 10.55
C PHE A 48 -12.79 11.97 11.97
N GLU A 49 -14.04 11.89 12.33
CA GLU A 49 -14.47 11.30 13.61
C GLU A 49 -14.85 9.84 13.39
N TYR A 50 -14.54 9.00 14.37
CA TYR A 50 -14.96 7.60 14.38
C TYR A 50 -15.55 7.22 15.75
N PRO A 51 -16.50 6.29 15.79
CA PRO A 51 -17.13 5.89 17.05
C PRO A 51 -16.15 5.11 17.94
N ILE A 52 -16.12 5.49 19.20
CA ILE A 52 -15.43 4.76 20.28
C ILE A 52 -16.45 4.31 21.32
N THR A 53 -16.10 3.30 22.12
CA THR A 53 -16.91 2.88 23.24
C THR A 53 -16.61 3.73 24.48
N GLU A 54 -17.58 3.90 25.39
CA GLU A 54 -17.37 4.61 26.65
C GLU A 54 -16.19 4.03 27.47
N ALA A 55 -15.96 2.72 27.37
CA ALA A 55 -14.86 2.05 28.06
C ALA A 55 -13.48 2.39 27.49
N GLN A 56 -13.37 2.78 26.23
CA GLN A 56 -12.10 3.18 25.61
C GLN A 56 -11.67 4.59 26.05
N GLY A 57 -12.64 5.49 26.31
CA GLY A 57 -12.34 6.89 26.56
C GLY A 57 -11.76 7.63 25.34
N GLU A 58 -11.59 8.93 25.46
CA GLU A 58 -11.05 9.77 24.38
C GLU A 58 -9.53 9.92 24.43
N GLU A 59 -8.91 9.62 25.56
CA GLU A 59 -7.46 9.69 25.73
C GLU A 59 -6.79 8.58 24.91
N ASN A 60 -5.77 8.97 24.15
CA ASN A 60 -5.04 8.07 23.24
C ASN A 60 -5.95 7.34 22.21
N ALA A 61 -7.05 7.99 21.81
CA ALA A 61 -7.99 7.42 20.84
C ALA A 61 -7.83 8.01 19.44
N THR A 62 -6.75 8.72 19.15
CA THR A 62 -6.52 9.36 17.85
C THR A 62 -5.61 8.50 16.98
N TYR A 63 -5.89 8.53 15.68
CA TYR A 63 -4.98 8.07 14.63
C TYR A 63 -4.40 9.29 13.93
N LEU A 64 -3.07 9.36 13.82
CA LEU A 64 -2.38 10.36 13.02
C LEU A 64 -1.84 9.68 11.76
N SER A 65 -2.21 10.17 10.60
CA SER A 65 -1.76 9.60 9.32
C SER A 65 -1.08 10.66 8.47
N TRP A 66 0.11 10.32 7.96
CA TRP A 66 0.84 11.07 6.96
C TRP A 66 0.83 10.31 5.65
N ASN A 67 0.47 10.98 4.56
CA ASN A 67 0.35 10.37 3.25
C ASN A 67 1.05 11.24 2.21
N THR A 68 1.77 10.61 1.28
CA THR A 68 2.43 11.31 0.18
C THR A 68 2.28 10.54 -1.12
N LEU A 69 2.06 11.26 -2.21
CA LEU A 69 2.12 10.68 -3.55
C LEU A 69 3.59 10.39 -3.90
N VAL A 70 3.86 9.24 -4.48
CA VAL A 70 5.22 8.76 -4.75
C VAL A 70 5.48 8.46 -6.23
N GLY A 71 4.83 9.18 -7.10
CA GLY A 71 4.99 9.10 -8.55
C GLY A 71 3.69 8.75 -9.27
N GLY A 72 3.70 8.86 -10.60
CA GLY A 72 2.57 8.59 -11.47
C GLY A 72 2.84 7.53 -12.55
N GLU A 73 4.07 7.04 -12.67
CA GLU A 73 4.41 5.99 -13.63
C GLU A 73 4.66 4.66 -12.94
N LEU A 74 4.09 3.60 -13.51
CA LEU A 74 4.28 2.22 -13.04
C LEU A 74 5.65 1.68 -13.52
N ASP A 75 6.75 2.23 -12.97
CA ASP A 75 8.08 1.62 -13.13
C ASP A 75 8.20 0.44 -12.14
N PRO A 76 8.33 -0.82 -12.62
CA PRO A 76 8.44 -1.98 -11.74
C PRO A 76 9.63 -1.93 -10.80
N VAL A 77 10.73 -1.29 -11.19
CA VAL A 77 11.94 -1.15 -10.36
C VAL A 77 11.70 -0.16 -9.23
N VAL A 78 11.09 0.98 -9.55
CA VAL A 78 10.70 1.98 -8.55
C VAL A 78 9.66 1.42 -7.59
N SER A 79 8.64 0.74 -8.12
CA SER A 79 7.61 0.08 -7.31
C SER A 79 8.22 -0.95 -6.35
N MET A 80 9.12 -1.81 -6.81
CA MET A 80 9.84 -2.74 -5.95
C MET A 80 10.70 -2.02 -4.91
N GLY A 81 11.34 -0.92 -5.29
CA GLY A 81 12.09 -0.06 -4.37
C GLY A 81 11.22 0.46 -3.22
N PHE A 82 10.01 0.92 -3.52
CA PHE A 82 9.05 1.37 -2.49
C PHE A 82 8.55 0.25 -1.60
N HIS A 83 8.35 -0.97 -2.10
CA HIS A 83 8.04 -2.12 -1.25
C HIS A 83 9.19 -2.48 -0.30
N ILE A 84 10.43 -2.40 -0.77
CA ILE A 84 11.59 -2.61 0.09
C ILE A 84 11.67 -1.50 1.16
N LEU A 85 11.43 -0.24 0.78
CA LEU A 85 11.37 0.89 1.72
C LEU A 85 10.26 0.73 2.74
N GLU A 86 9.06 0.31 2.33
CA GLU A 86 7.95 -0.02 3.24
C GLU A 86 8.41 -0.98 4.34
N TYR A 87 9.00 -2.10 3.95
CA TYR A 87 9.48 -3.09 4.89
C TYR A 87 10.52 -2.52 5.86
N VAL A 88 11.52 -1.83 5.34
CA VAL A 88 12.63 -1.27 6.14
C VAL A 88 12.18 -0.13 7.05
N LEU A 89 11.22 0.66 6.60
CA LEU A 89 10.76 1.83 7.35
C LEU A 89 9.66 1.51 8.36
N ILE A 90 8.81 0.49 8.08
CA ILE A 90 7.59 0.24 8.84
C ILE A 90 7.50 -1.18 9.38
N ASP A 91 7.73 -2.24 8.56
CA ASP A 91 7.32 -3.60 8.90
C ASP A 91 8.42 -4.46 9.54
N ALA A 92 9.69 -4.18 9.24
CA ALA A 92 10.79 -4.97 9.76
C ALA A 92 10.93 -4.81 11.28
N PRO A 93 11.40 -5.83 11.99
CA PRO A 93 11.88 -5.63 13.35
C PRO A 93 13.00 -4.57 13.38
N GLY A 94 12.83 -3.51 14.16
CA GLY A 94 13.74 -2.38 14.16
C GLY A 94 13.54 -1.41 12.98
N ALA A 95 12.34 -1.34 12.43
CA ALA A 95 12.01 -0.45 11.32
C ALA A 95 12.13 1.02 11.72
N TYR A 96 12.81 1.80 10.90
CA TYR A 96 13.27 3.15 11.25
C TYR A 96 12.16 4.12 11.67
N LEU A 97 11.03 4.15 10.97
CA LEU A 97 9.92 5.05 11.33
C LEU A 97 9.10 4.51 12.49
N THR A 98 8.89 3.21 12.55
CA THR A 98 8.18 2.55 13.63
C THR A 98 8.90 2.77 14.96
N ASP A 99 10.20 2.46 15.03
CA ASP A 99 10.99 2.67 16.24
C ASP A 99 11.06 4.14 16.63
N ALA A 100 11.30 5.05 15.67
CA ALA A 100 11.38 6.47 15.96
C ALA A 100 10.08 7.05 16.52
N LEU A 101 8.93 6.63 16.04
CA LEU A 101 7.63 7.08 16.53
C LEU A 101 7.28 6.47 17.89
N ILE A 102 7.55 5.19 18.09
CA ILE A 102 7.34 4.50 19.36
C ILE A 102 8.26 5.07 20.46
N ASP A 103 9.53 5.28 20.15
CA ASP A 103 10.51 5.86 21.08
C ASP A 103 10.16 7.31 21.47
N ALA A 104 9.56 8.05 20.55
CA ALA A 104 9.02 9.38 20.83
C ALA A 104 7.69 9.34 21.64
N GLY A 105 7.13 8.16 21.90
CA GLY A 105 5.84 7.99 22.57
C GLY A 105 4.66 8.49 21.74
N ILE A 106 4.76 8.41 20.41
CA ILE A 106 3.72 8.84 19.49
C ILE A 106 2.95 7.60 19.01
N GLY A 107 1.94 7.22 19.79
CA GLY A 107 1.13 6.03 19.55
C GLY A 107 1.72 4.75 20.15
N GLU A 108 0.90 3.73 20.17
CA GLU A 108 1.24 2.39 20.67
C GLU A 108 1.50 1.40 19.52
N ASP A 109 1.10 1.78 18.31
CA ASP A 109 1.25 0.97 17.12
C ASP A 109 1.46 1.88 15.90
N VAL A 110 2.34 1.46 15.01
CA VAL A 110 2.66 2.18 13.77
C VAL A 110 2.48 1.22 12.60
N PHE A 111 1.73 1.64 11.62
CA PHE A 111 1.50 0.89 10.40
C PHE A 111 1.38 1.82 9.20
N GLY A 112 1.42 1.25 8.02
CA GLY A 112 1.34 2.01 6.80
C GLY A 112 1.72 1.15 5.61
N GLY A 113 2.21 1.79 4.56
CA GLY A 113 2.72 1.05 3.43
C GLY A 113 2.68 1.80 2.12
N TYR A 114 3.06 1.10 1.08
CA TYR A 114 3.07 1.56 -0.29
C TYR A 114 1.88 0.97 -1.05
N ALA A 115 0.97 1.83 -1.50
CA ALA A 115 -0.19 1.44 -2.30
C ALA A 115 0.10 1.73 -3.78
N ASN A 116 0.32 0.68 -4.56
CA ASN A 116 0.70 0.75 -5.98
C ASN A 116 -0.34 0.23 -6.97
N GLY A 117 -1.42 -0.39 -6.52
CA GLY A 117 -2.50 -0.90 -7.39
C GLY A 117 -3.46 0.18 -7.92
N ILE A 118 -3.00 1.43 -8.02
CA ILE A 118 -3.78 2.59 -8.46
C ILE A 118 -2.93 3.50 -9.36
N SER A 119 -3.57 4.35 -10.15
CA SER A 119 -2.89 5.26 -11.10
C SER A 119 -1.95 6.27 -10.44
N MET A 120 -2.20 6.61 -9.18
CA MET A 120 -1.38 7.54 -8.39
C MET A 120 -0.91 6.83 -7.11
N PRO A 121 0.21 6.10 -7.15
CA PRO A 121 0.75 5.42 -5.99
C PRO A 121 1.04 6.38 -4.84
N TYR A 122 0.78 5.93 -3.62
CA TYR A 122 1.07 6.70 -2.43
C TYR A 122 1.74 5.87 -1.34
N PHE A 123 2.47 6.55 -0.49
CA PHE A 123 3.06 6.00 0.72
C PHE A 123 2.37 6.59 1.94
N THR A 124 2.06 5.75 2.91
CA THR A 124 1.36 6.16 4.14
C THR A 124 2.10 5.69 5.39
N VAL A 125 2.06 6.51 6.43
CA VAL A 125 2.53 6.18 7.78
C VAL A 125 1.43 6.59 8.75
N THR A 126 0.97 5.67 9.56
CA THR A 126 -0.10 5.93 10.53
C THR A 126 0.33 5.48 11.92
N SER A 127 0.20 6.38 12.87
CA SER A 127 0.35 6.09 14.29
C SER A 127 -1.01 5.98 14.95
N LYS A 128 -1.22 4.90 15.69
CA LYS A 128 -2.48 4.56 16.36
C LYS A 128 -2.35 4.74 17.86
N ASN A 129 -3.45 5.04 18.51
CA ASN A 129 -3.53 5.24 19.95
C ASN A 129 -2.62 6.39 20.44
N THR A 130 -2.81 7.55 19.85
CA THR A 130 -2.14 8.81 20.19
C THR A 130 -3.17 9.91 20.44
N ASN A 131 -2.72 11.15 20.55
CA ASN A 131 -3.57 12.33 20.74
C ASN A 131 -3.34 13.37 19.62
N LEU A 132 -4.34 14.18 19.33
CA LEU A 132 -4.30 15.15 18.25
C LEU A 132 -3.21 16.24 18.47
N ASP A 133 -2.94 16.61 19.69
CA ASP A 133 -1.90 17.58 20.06
C ASP A 133 -0.47 17.10 19.75
N ARG A 134 -0.27 15.79 19.57
CA ARG A 134 0.99 15.18 19.14
C ARG A 134 1.28 15.30 17.64
N LYS A 135 0.32 15.80 16.84
CA LYS A 135 0.46 15.92 15.38
C LYS A 135 1.74 16.67 14.95
N PRO A 136 2.11 17.82 15.52
CA PRO A 136 3.34 18.52 15.10
C PRO A 136 4.60 17.67 15.31
N GLU A 137 4.66 16.95 16.42
CA GLU A 137 5.79 16.08 16.74
C GLU A 137 5.82 14.83 15.84
N PHE A 138 4.66 14.23 15.58
CA PHE A 138 4.50 13.13 14.62
C PHE A 138 5.11 13.48 13.25
N LEU A 139 4.75 14.64 12.71
CA LEU A 139 5.30 15.11 11.44
C LEU A 139 6.81 15.37 11.51
N ALA A 140 7.27 15.97 12.59
CA ALA A 140 8.69 16.27 12.78
C ALA A 140 9.55 15.00 12.90
N VAL A 141 9.05 13.94 13.57
CA VAL A 141 9.74 12.65 13.69
C VAL A 141 9.83 11.96 12.33
N ILE A 142 8.73 11.93 11.54
CA ILE A 142 8.75 11.36 10.20
C ILE A 142 9.75 12.11 9.31
N GLU A 143 9.62 13.43 9.22
CA GLU A 143 10.47 14.24 8.35
C GLU A 143 11.95 14.14 8.77
N GLY A 144 12.22 14.21 10.07
CA GLY A 144 13.59 14.10 10.61
C GLY A 144 14.22 12.75 10.33
N THR A 145 13.46 11.66 10.50
CA THR A 145 13.94 10.30 10.22
C THR A 145 14.21 10.10 8.74
N LEU A 146 13.26 10.49 7.87
CA LEU A 146 13.44 10.36 6.42
C LEU A 146 14.60 11.21 5.91
N ARG A 147 14.77 12.44 6.40
CA ARG A 147 15.88 13.33 6.05
C ARG A 147 17.22 12.73 6.47
N LYS A 148 17.31 12.23 7.70
CA LYS A 148 18.51 11.54 8.21
C LYS A 148 18.87 10.35 7.33
N LEU A 149 17.91 9.51 6.96
CA LEU A 149 18.15 8.35 6.09
C LEU A 149 18.55 8.75 4.67
N ALA A 150 18.02 9.86 4.16
CA ALA A 150 18.44 10.40 2.86
C ALA A 150 19.87 10.91 2.86
N ASP A 151 20.32 11.54 3.96
CA ASP A 151 21.65 12.11 4.09
C ASP A 151 22.72 11.05 4.44
N GLU A 152 22.42 10.15 5.35
CA GLU A 152 23.36 9.13 5.88
C GLU A 152 23.29 7.81 5.12
N GLY A 153 22.18 7.56 4.42
CA GLY A 153 21.86 6.27 3.79
C GLY A 153 21.23 5.26 4.75
N ILE A 154 20.64 4.23 4.18
CA ILE A 154 20.12 3.07 4.93
C ILE A 154 21.23 2.04 5.04
N ASP A 155 21.33 1.36 6.18
CA ASP A 155 22.31 0.29 6.37
C ASP A 155 22.17 -0.79 5.29
N LYS A 156 23.30 -1.17 4.70
CA LYS A 156 23.34 -2.11 3.56
C LYS A 156 22.88 -3.51 3.93
N GLU A 157 23.16 -3.97 5.14
CA GLU A 157 22.72 -5.30 5.58
C GLU A 157 21.21 -5.32 5.82
N THR A 158 20.63 -4.22 6.29
CA THR A 158 19.17 -4.05 6.41
C THR A 158 18.48 -4.12 5.05
N ILE A 159 19.00 -3.41 4.04
CA ILE A 159 18.45 -3.48 2.67
C ILE A 159 18.59 -4.89 2.09
N LYS A 160 19.74 -5.53 2.29
CA LYS A 160 19.98 -6.89 1.80
C LYS A 160 19.05 -7.90 2.47
N ALA A 161 18.81 -7.76 3.78
CA ALA A 161 17.85 -8.59 4.49
C ALA A 161 16.42 -8.40 3.94
N ALA A 162 16.01 -7.17 3.68
CA ALA A 162 14.72 -6.87 3.06
C ALA A 162 14.60 -7.52 1.68
N ILE A 163 15.60 -7.36 0.81
CA ILE A 163 15.62 -8.00 -0.53
C ILE A 163 15.49 -9.52 -0.41
N ASN A 164 16.22 -10.15 0.52
CA ASN A 164 16.13 -11.59 0.74
C ASN A 164 14.71 -12.03 1.16
N VAL A 165 14.04 -11.24 2.01
CA VAL A 165 12.65 -11.52 2.42
C VAL A 165 11.71 -11.47 1.21
N PHE A 166 11.83 -10.46 0.35
CA PHE A 166 11.00 -10.35 -0.86
C PHE A 166 11.32 -11.45 -1.86
N GLU A 167 12.59 -11.77 -2.07
CA GLU A 167 12.99 -12.88 -2.95
C GLU A 167 12.42 -14.22 -2.44
N PHE A 168 12.50 -14.47 -1.13
CA PHE A 168 11.92 -15.66 -0.53
C PHE A 168 10.41 -15.72 -0.73
N LYS A 169 9.69 -14.64 -0.40
CA LYS A 169 8.24 -14.55 -0.60
C LYS A 169 7.85 -14.78 -2.06
N ALA A 170 8.58 -14.21 -3.01
CA ALA A 170 8.32 -14.38 -4.44
C ALA A 170 8.58 -15.83 -4.92
N ARG A 171 9.61 -16.50 -4.42
CA ARG A 171 9.91 -17.91 -4.75
C ARG A 171 8.92 -18.88 -4.14
N GLU A 172 8.56 -18.69 -2.89
CA GLU A 172 7.57 -19.52 -2.20
C GLU A 172 6.18 -19.34 -2.82
N ALA A 173 5.82 -18.09 -3.16
CA ALA A 173 4.50 -17.70 -3.64
C ALA A 173 3.41 -18.36 -2.80
N ASP A 174 3.58 -18.30 -1.47
CA ASP A 174 2.61 -18.81 -0.52
C ASP A 174 1.55 -17.76 -0.25
N TYR A 175 0.36 -18.02 -0.74
CA TYR A 175 -0.82 -17.18 -0.55
C TYR A 175 -1.83 -17.80 0.43
N GLY A 176 -1.37 -18.69 1.28
CA GLY A 176 -2.21 -19.41 2.24
C GLY A 176 -3.27 -20.26 1.55
N SER A 177 -4.55 -19.97 1.80
CA SER A 177 -5.68 -20.70 1.21
C SER A 177 -6.04 -20.27 -0.22
N TYR A 178 -5.43 -19.23 -0.75
CA TYR A 178 -5.74 -18.73 -2.11
C TYR A 178 -4.94 -19.48 -3.18
N PRO A 179 -5.58 -19.89 -4.30
CA PRO A 179 -4.87 -20.50 -5.42
C PRO A 179 -3.83 -19.54 -6.01
N LYS A 180 -2.59 -20.02 -6.23
CA LYS A 180 -1.50 -19.20 -6.79
C LYS A 180 -1.88 -18.48 -8.08
N GLY A 181 -2.54 -19.18 -9.01
CA GLY A 181 -2.95 -18.59 -10.29
C GLY A 181 -3.99 -17.48 -10.13
N LEU A 182 -4.90 -17.56 -9.14
CA LEU A 182 -5.81 -16.48 -8.83
C LEU A 182 -5.03 -15.23 -8.41
N MET A 183 -4.05 -15.39 -7.52
CA MET A 183 -3.25 -14.27 -7.04
C MET A 183 -2.40 -13.65 -8.15
N TYR A 184 -1.82 -14.46 -9.04
CA TYR A 184 -1.12 -13.95 -10.22
C TYR A 184 -2.05 -13.20 -11.17
N GLY A 185 -3.28 -13.68 -11.37
CA GLY A 185 -4.28 -12.98 -12.17
C GLY A 185 -4.65 -11.61 -11.59
N LEU A 186 -4.89 -11.54 -10.28
CA LEU A 186 -5.17 -10.29 -9.59
C LEU A 186 -3.99 -9.31 -9.72
N SER A 187 -2.76 -9.77 -9.47
CA SER A 187 -1.56 -8.94 -9.63
C SER A 187 -1.37 -8.44 -11.07
N SER A 188 -1.74 -9.27 -12.07
CA SER A 188 -1.72 -8.85 -13.47
C SER A 188 -2.75 -7.76 -13.76
N PHE A 189 -3.92 -7.81 -13.12
CA PHE A 189 -4.93 -6.77 -13.26
C PHE A 189 -4.47 -5.44 -12.66
N ASP A 190 -3.72 -5.48 -11.59
CA ASP A 190 -3.18 -4.27 -10.94
C ASP A 190 -2.05 -3.60 -11.73
N SER A 191 -1.36 -4.33 -12.63
CA SER A 191 -0.13 -3.83 -13.26
C SER A 191 -0.16 -3.79 -14.79
N TRP A 192 -1.00 -4.58 -15.45
CA TRP A 192 -0.95 -4.74 -16.92
C TRP A 192 -2.15 -4.14 -17.66
N LEU A 193 -3.18 -3.75 -16.97
CA LEU A 193 -4.43 -3.29 -17.59
C LEU A 193 -4.56 -1.76 -17.61
N TYR A 194 -3.58 -1.04 -17.12
CA TYR A 194 -3.57 0.43 -17.08
C TYR A 194 -2.37 1.01 -17.82
#